data_be0fea81a8eada0f3396ef1da46fc32d
#
_entry.id   be0fea81a8eada0f3396ef1da46fc32d
#
_cell.length_a   1.000
_cell.length_b   1.000
_cell.length_c   1.000
_cell.angle_alpha   90.00
_cell.angle_beta   90.00
_cell.angle_gamma   90.00
#
_symmetry.space_group_name_H-M   'P 1'
#
loop_
_entity.id
_entity.type
_entity.pdbx_description
1 polymer ?
#
loop_
_entity_poly.entity_id
_entity_poly.type
_entity_poly.pdbx_seq_one_letter_code
_entity_poly.pdbx_strand_id
1 'polypeptide(L)'
;MFFSKAKANSKLTFNQNFDYLIVGLGNPKPHYFNNRHNIGYSIVQKIIEEKKLKTYDNSKFYTLYLEETQDHKVLFALPLTYMNESGIAIRKIIAKPKIPIEKVVVIVDEYNFPLGKIHLKQGGSDGGHNGIASIITELQNPNFIRLRCGISRNFGPGELIDYVLSDFSPEEIPLVNAMRDKAERGIYYLIENGLARASSDINANKI
;
A
#
# COMPACT_ATOMS: atom_id res chain seq x y z
N MET A 1 -27.22 -33.78 28.73
CA MET A 1 -26.06 -32.88 28.72
C MET A 1 -25.90 -32.36 27.29
N PHE A 2 -26.51 -31.22 26.98
CA PHE A 2 -26.55 -30.65 25.61
C PHE A 2 -25.50 -29.54 25.51
N PHE A 3 -24.45 -29.75 24.74
CA PHE A 3 -23.50 -28.70 24.42
C PHE A 3 -24.07 -27.87 23.26
N SER A 4 -24.53 -26.66 23.60
CA SER A 4 -24.90 -25.62 22.65
C SER A 4 -23.62 -25.06 22.01
N LYS A 5 -23.43 -25.30 20.72
CA LYS A 5 -22.45 -24.59 19.86
C LYS A 5 -22.95 -23.16 19.59
N ALA A 6 -22.44 -22.20 20.32
CA ALA A 6 -22.63 -20.80 20.02
C ALA A 6 -21.91 -20.51 18.68
N LYS A 7 -22.68 -20.37 17.59
CA LYS A 7 -22.23 -19.78 16.32
C LYS A 7 -22.12 -18.27 16.52
N ALA A 8 -20.90 -17.78 16.69
CA ALA A 8 -20.62 -16.35 16.57
C ALA A 8 -20.66 -15.97 15.08
N ASN A 9 -21.86 -15.72 14.55
CA ASN A 9 -22.08 -15.02 13.31
C ASN A 9 -22.15 -13.52 13.63
N SER A 10 -21.00 -12.85 13.79
CA SER A 10 -20.95 -11.40 13.68
C SER A 10 -21.07 -11.07 12.18
N LYS A 11 -22.29 -10.81 11.70
CA LYS A 11 -22.49 -10.09 10.45
C LYS A 11 -21.85 -8.72 10.63
N LEU A 12 -20.62 -8.56 10.11
CA LEU A 12 -19.97 -7.26 9.98
C LEU A 12 -20.92 -6.38 9.14
N THR A 13 -21.55 -5.42 9.76
CA THR A 13 -22.36 -4.40 9.09
C THR A 13 -21.39 -3.41 8.44
N PHE A 14 -21.13 -3.59 7.14
CA PHE A 14 -20.24 -2.74 6.33
C PHE A 14 -20.80 -1.34 6.04
N ASN A 15 -21.43 -0.71 7.01
CA ASN A 15 -21.89 0.68 6.87
C ASN A 15 -20.97 1.65 7.64
N GLN A 16 -19.64 1.41 7.53
CA GLN A 16 -18.64 2.21 8.23
C GLN A 16 -17.91 3.10 7.21
N ASN A 17 -17.89 4.40 7.46
CA ASN A 17 -17.07 5.34 6.70
C ASN A 17 -15.60 5.15 7.13
N PHE A 18 -14.74 4.84 6.18
CA PHE A 18 -13.30 4.83 6.36
C PHE A 18 -12.70 6.10 5.77
N ASP A 19 -11.71 6.66 6.44
CA ASP A 19 -11.03 7.88 5.96
C ASP A 19 -10.12 7.56 4.80
N TYR A 20 -9.38 6.44 4.90
CA TYR A 20 -8.50 5.95 3.85
C TYR A 20 -8.43 4.42 3.82
N LEU A 21 -8.08 3.90 2.64
CA LEU A 21 -7.55 2.55 2.42
C LEU A 21 -6.10 2.67 1.98
N ILE A 22 -5.16 2.22 2.79
CA ILE A 22 -3.73 2.22 2.53
C ILE A 22 -3.33 0.84 2.01
N VAL A 23 -2.82 0.76 0.79
CA VAL A 23 -2.47 -0.50 0.12
C VAL A 23 -0.97 -0.57 -0.13
N GLY A 24 -0.29 -1.56 0.40
CA GLY A 24 1.11 -1.84 0.08
C GLY A 24 1.22 -2.82 -1.07
N LEU A 25 1.71 -2.39 -2.25
CA LEU A 25 1.92 -3.31 -3.37
C LEU A 25 3.15 -4.19 -3.17
N GLY A 26 3.02 -5.44 -3.58
CA GLY A 26 4.09 -6.43 -3.56
C GLY A 26 3.60 -7.81 -3.98
N ASN A 27 4.53 -8.71 -4.25
CA ASN A 27 4.28 -10.12 -4.50
C ASN A 27 4.24 -10.87 -3.15
N PRO A 28 3.25 -11.76 -2.91
CA PRO A 28 2.98 -12.30 -1.57
C PRO A 28 3.87 -13.48 -1.15
N LYS A 29 4.80 -13.94 -2.00
CA LYS A 29 5.68 -15.08 -1.68
C LYS A 29 6.94 -14.64 -0.94
N PRO A 30 7.46 -15.46 0.02
CA PRO A 30 8.59 -15.08 0.87
C PRO A 30 9.86 -14.63 0.13
N HIS A 31 10.16 -15.23 -1.01
CA HIS A 31 11.35 -14.88 -1.80
C HIS A 31 11.29 -13.49 -2.46
N TYR A 32 10.14 -12.79 -2.40
CA TYR A 32 10.00 -11.41 -2.87
C TYR A 32 10.05 -10.37 -1.75
N PHE A 33 10.03 -10.78 -0.48
CA PHE A 33 9.82 -9.83 0.63
C PHE A 33 10.86 -8.73 0.73
N ASN A 34 12.10 -8.99 0.30
CA ASN A 34 13.19 -8.02 0.32
C ASN A 34 13.39 -7.29 -1.00
N ASN A 35 12.61 -7.64 -2.04
CA ASN A 35 12.79 -7.06 -3.37
C ASN A 35 12.35 -5.60 -3.41
N ARG A 36 12.97 -4.85 -4.34
CA ARG A 36 12.64 -3.44 -4.60
C ARG A 36 11.16 -3.25 -4.92
N HIS A 37 10.57 -4.16 -5.70
CA HIS A 37 9.16 -4.14 -6.08
C HIS A 37 8.18 -4.35 -4.90
N ASN A 38 8.68 -4.88 -3.78
CA ASN A 38 7.91 -5.11 -2.56
C ASN A 38 8.03 -3.98 -1.53
N ILE A 39 8.64 -2.84 -1.87
CA ILE A 39 8.81 -1.73 -0.92
C ILE A 39 7.47 -1.26 -0.35
N GLY A 40 6.44 -1.18 -1.18
CA GLY A 40 5.09 -0.80 -0.73
C GLY A 40 4.52 -1.79 0.28
N TYR A 41 4.62 -3.10 -0.01
CA TYR A 41 4.19 -4.17 0.89
C TYR A 41 4.93 -4.10 2.23
N SER A 42 6.26 -3.92 2.19
CA SER A 42 7.10 -3.88 3.38
C SER A 42 6.81 -2.68 4.29
N ILE A 43 6.42 -1.53 3.72
CA ILE A 43 6.01 -0.34 4.50
C ILE A 43 4.72 -0.61 5.25
N VAL A 44 3.70 -1.14 4.57
CA VAL A 44 2.41 -1.46 5.21
C VAL A 44 2.58 -2.57 6.24
N GLN A 45 3.36 -3.59 5.95
CA GLN A 45 3.66 -4.67 6.91
C GLN A 45 4.34 -4.12 8.18
N LYS A 46 5.35 -3.23 8.04
CA LYS A 46 6.00 -2.56 9.16
C LYS A 46 4.99 -1.83 10.06
N ILE A 47 4.11 -1.02 9.46
CA ILE A 47 3.06 -0.28 10.20
C ILE A 47 2.15 -1.26 10.97
N ILE A 48 1.70 -2.34 10.33
CA ILE A 48 0.84 -3.35 10.94
C ILE A 48 1.52 -4.00 12.16
N GLU A 49 2.79 -4.35 12.04
CA GLU A 49 3.58 -5.00 13.10
C GLU A 49 3.84 -4.05 14.28
N GLU A 50 4.32 -2.82 14.01
CA GLU A 50 4.65 -1.83 15.04
C GLU A 50 3.44 -1.34 15.81
N LYS A 51 2.32 -1.11 15.10
CA LYS A 51 1.03 -0.71 15.70
C LYS A 51 0.23 -1.89 16.25
N LYS A 52 0.68 -3.13 16.01
CA LYS A 52 -0.01 -4.37 16.43
C LYS A 52 -1.47 -4.40 15.97
N LEU A 53 -1.69 -3.99 14.71
CA LEU A 53 -3.03 -3.91 14.15
C LEU A 53 -3.68 -5.28 14.06
N LYS A 54 -4.97 -5.33 14.36
CA LYS A 54 -5.74 -6.58 14.27
C LYS A 54 -6.30 -6.78 12.88
N THR A 55 -6.35 -8.03 12.45
CA THR A 55 -7.02 -8.41 11.20
C THR A 55 -8.48 -8.02 11.26
N TYR A 56 -8.93 -7.25 10.28
CA TYR A 56 -10.31 -6.80 10.11
C TYR A 56 -11.10 -7.76 9.19
N ASP A 57 -10.51 -8.12 8.05
CA ASP A 57 -11.08 -9.07 7.08
C ASP A 57 -9.94 -9.77 6.34
N ASN A 58 -10.17 -10.99 5.89
CA ASN A 58 -9.23 -11.70 5.04
C ASN A 58 -9.96 -12.51 3.96
N SER A 59 -9.25 -12.76 2.87
CA SER A 59 -9.69 -13.59 1.77
C SER A 59 -8.49 -14.22 1.07
N LYS A 60 -8.72 -15.03 0.05
CA LYS A 60 -7.62 -15.52 -0.81
C LYS A 60 -6.95 -14.42 -1.64
N PHE A 61 -7.48 -13.20 -1.65
CA PHE A 61 -6.97 -12.07 -2.47
C PHE A 61 -6.28 -11.01 -1.64
N TYR A 62 -6.57 -10.90 -0.33
CA TYR A 62 -6.04 -9.84 0.53
C TYR A 62 -6.17 -10.19 2.01
N THR A 63 -5.37 -9.51 2.83
CA THR A 63 -5.63 -9.37 4.27
C THR A 63 -5.80 -7.89 4.59
N LEU A 64 -6.84 -7.54 5.35
CA LEU A 64 -7.13 -6.19 5.82
C LEU A 64 -6.90 -6.09 7.32
N TYR A 65 -6.36 -4.96 7.73
CA TYR A 65 -6.12 -4.58 9.12
C TYR A 65 -6.80 -3.25 9.39
N LEU A 66 -7.31 -3.07 10.60
CA LEU A 66 -8.01 -1.86 11.01
C LEU A 66 -7.18 -1.08 12.03
N GLU A 67 -6.99 0.20 11.77
CA GLU A 67 -6.64 1.20 12.77
C GLU A 67 -7.84 2.11 12.99
N GLU A 68 -8.32 2.17 14.22
CA GLU A 68 -9.44 3.01 14.64
C GLU A 68 -9.05 3.77 15.90
N THR A 69 -9.04 5.07 15.79
CA THR A 69 -8.78 6.01 16.88
C THR A 69 -10.02 6.91 17.09
N GLN A 70 -9.91 7.90 17.98
CA GLN A 70 -10.98 8.91 18.11
C GLN A 70 -11.09 9.80 16.87
N ASP A 71 -9.98 10.03 16.15
CA ASP A 71 -9.86 11.01 15.08
C ASP A 71 -9.94 10.41 13.69
N HIS A 72 -9.60 9.13 13.51
CA HIS A 72 -9.61 8.50 12.19
C HIS A 72 -9.87 7.00 12.23
N LYS A 73 -10.33 6.50 11.07
CA LYS A 73 -10.59 5.08 10.81
C LYS A 73 -10.00 4.67 9.47
N VAL A 74 -8.93 3.89 9.51
CA VAL A 74 -8.12 3.56 8.34
C VAL A 74 -7.98 2.06 8.17
N LEU A 75 -8.13 1.60 6.94
CA LEU A 75 -7.82 0.22 6.56
C LEU A 75 -6.42 0.15 5.96
N PHE A 76 -5.63 -0.80 6.41
CA PHE A 76 -4.37 -1.20 5.82
C PHE A 76 -4.53 -2.53 5.11
N ALA A 77 -4.09 -2.62 3.86
CA ALA A 77 -4.28 -3.78 3.01
C ALA A 77 -2.95 -4.34 2.50
N LEU A 78 -2.81 -5.64 2.63
CA LEU A 78 -1.77 -6.43 1.97
C LEU A 78 -2.44 -7.33 0.93
N PRO A 79 -2.27 -7.04 -0.39
CA PRO A 79 -2.72 -7.93 -1.45
C PRO A 79 -2.01 -9.29 -1.37
N LEU A 80 -2.75 -10.36 -1.62
CA LEU A 80 -2.25 -11.74 -1.70
C LEU A 80 -2.23 -12.26 -3.14
N THR A 81 -2.47 -11.37 -4.11
CA THR A 81 -2.31 -11.60 -5.55
C THR A 81 -0.89 -11.26 -5.98
N TYR A 82 -0.45 -11.75 -7.13
CA TYR A 82 0.78 -11.25 -7.74
C TYR A 82 0.62 -9.78 -8.16
N MET A 83 1.77 -9.10 -8.35
CA MET A 83 1.82 -7.67 -8.67
C MET A 83 0.90 -7.30 -9.85
N ASN A 84 0.94 -8.04 -10.94
CA ASN A 84 0.11 -7.82 -12.13
C ASN A 84 -1.39 -8.14 -11.95
N GLU A 85 -1.79 -8.63 -10.79
CA GLU A 85 -3.18 -8.91 -10.40
C GLU A 85 -3.64 -8.06 -9.20
N SER A 86 -2.85 -7.06 -8.79
CA SER A 86 -3.15 -6.21 -7.63
C SER A 86 -4.51 -5.52 -7.72
N GLY A 87 -4.95 -5.15 -8.92
CA GLY A 87 -6.24 -4.54 -9.17
C GLY A 87 -7.42 -5.42 -8.76
N ILE A 88 -7.32 -6.75 -8.95
CA ILE A 88 -8.34 -7.72 -8.53
C ILE A 88 -8.56 -7.65 -7.01
N ALA A 89 -7.46 -7.62 -6.24
CA ALA A 89 -7.53 -7.51 -4.79
C ALA A 89 -8.21 -6.19 -4.37
N ILE A 90 -7.74 -5.06 -4.91
CA ILE A 90 -8.25 -3.74 -4.54
C ILE A 90 -9.72 -3.58 -4.91
N ARG A 91 -10.15 -4.01 -6.11
CA ARG A 91 -11.56 -3.98 -6.52
C ARG A 91 -12.45 -4.76 -5.53
N LYS A 92 -11.99 -5.92 -5.07
CA LYS A 92 -12.73 -6.71 -4.08
C LYS A 92 -12.79 -6.04 -2.70
N ILE A 93 -11.72 -5.34 -2.30
CA ILE A 93 -11.67 -4.61 -1.04
C ILE A 93 -12.67 -3.45 -1.06
N ILE A 94 -12.58 -2.56 -2.04
CA ILE A 94 -13.40 -1.34 -2.07
C ILE A 94 -14.89 -1.60 -2.28
N ALA A 95 -15.24 -2.74 -2.87
CA ALA A 95 -16.63 -3.09 -3.14
C ALA A 95 -17.47 -3.32 -1.88
N LYS A 96 -16.89 -3.85 -0.80
CA LYS A 96 -17.59 -4.17 0.45
C LYS A 96 -17.87 -2.92 1.30
N PRO A 97 -16.84 -2.17 1.74
CA PRO A 97 -17.01 -0.96 2.55
C PRO A 97 -17.36 0.28 1.72
N LYS A 98 -17.49 0.17 0.39
CA LYS A 98 -17.79 1.27 -0.53
C LYS A 98 -16.83 2.47 -0.37
N ILE A 99 -15.53 2.19 -0.27
CA ILE A 99 -14.51 3.23 -0.16
C ILE A 99 -14.39 3.96 -1.51
N PRO A 100 -14.53 5.30 -1.55
CA PRO A 100 -14.28 6.08 -2.76
C PRO A 100 -12.83 5.92 -3.24
N ILE A 101 -12.63 5.93 -4.56
CA ILE A 101 -11.30 5.72 -5.13
C ILE A 101 -10.30 6.80 -4.73
N GLU A 102 -10.77 8.01 -4.48
CA GLU A 102 -9.99 9.16 -4.03
C GLU A 102 -9.44 9.00 -2.60
N LYS A 103 -9.99 8.02 -1.86
CA LYS A 103 -9.52 7.63 -0.52
C LYS A 103 -8.62 6.39 -0.53
N VAL A 104 -8.33 5.83 -1.71
CA VAL A 104 -7.39 4.71 -1.87
C VAL A 104 -5.99 5.26 -2.07
N VAL A 105 -5.07 4.88 -1.18
CA VAL A 105 -3.65 5.23 -1.23
C VAL A 105 -2.85 3.97 -1.56
N VAL A 106 -2.17 3.96 -2.69
CA VAL A 106 -1.34 2.85 -3.14
C VAL A 106 0.13 3.21 -2.94
N ILE A 107 0.85 2.42 -2.16
CA ILE A 107 2.28 2.57 -1.93
C ILE A 107 3.02 1.68 -2.91
N VAL A 108 3.95 2.26 -3.68
CA VAL A 108 4.56 1.64 -4.86
C VAL A 108 6.00 2.09 -5.05
N ASP A 109 6.83 1.22 -5.62
CA ASP A 109 8.18 1.56 -6.03
C ASP A 109 8.20 2.51 -7.24
N GLU A 110 9.27 3.32 -7.35
CA GLU A 110 9.48 4.26 -8.44
C GLU A 110 10.97 4.34 -8.81
N TYR A 111 11.33 3.73 -9.92
CA TYR A 111 12.72 3.67 -10.37
C TYR A 111 13.27 4.99 -10.90
N ASN A 112 12.42 5.95 -11.27
CA ASN A 112 12.85 7.28 -11.72
C ASN A 112 13.21 8.23 -10.56
N PHE A 113 13.02 7.81 -9.32
CA PHE A 113 13.41 8.59 -8.15
C PHE A 113 14.61 7.94 -7.45
N PRO A 114 15.54 8.77 -6.92
CA PRO A 114 16.63 8.25 -6.12
C PRO A 114 16.08 7.50 -4.89
N LEU A 115 16.84 6.50 -4.45
CA LEU A 115 16.53 5.75 -3.24
C LEU A 115 16.38 6.70 -2.04
N GLY A 116 15.37 6.48 -1.22
CA GLY A 116 15.06 7.34 -0.07
C GLY A 116 14.09 8.48 -0.36
N LYS A 117 13.83 8.83 -1.63
CA LYS A 117 12.83 9.84 -2.00
C LYS A 117 11.43 9.23 -1.95
N ILE A 118 10.50 9.96 -1.33
CA ILE A 118 9.07 9.67 -1.46
C ILE A 118 8.36 10.82 -2.18
N HIS A 119 7.26 10.52 -2.86
CA HIS A 119 6.48 11.51 -3.58
C HIS A 119 5.01 11.11 -3.60
N LEU A 120 4.14 12.02 -3.16
CA LEU A 120 2.69 11.82 -3.10
C LEU A 120 2.01 12.52 -4.27
N LYS A 121 1.16 11.81 -5.02
CA LYS A 121 0.33 12.39 -6.09
C LYS A 121 -0.97 11.60 -6.26
N GLN A 122 -1.98 12.22 -6.84
CA GLN A 122 -3.21 11.56 -7.27
C GLN A 122 -3.21 11.38 -8.79
N GLY A 123 -3.76 10.25 -9.24
CA GLY A 123 -3.96 9.98 -10.65
C GLY A 123 -2.69 9.77 -11.48
N GLY A 124 -2.84 9.78 -12.80
CA GLY A 124 -1.76 9.62 -13.80
C GLY A 124 -1.74 8.22 -14.43
N SER A 125 -0.87 8.05 -15.45
CA SER A 125 -0.63 6.76 -16.12
C SER A 125 0.03 5.74 -15.19
N ASP A 126 0.13 4.49 -15.62
CA ASP A 126 0.80 3.41 -14.87
C ASP A 126 2.33 3.59 -14.79
N GLY A 127 2.93 4.34 -15.72
CA GLY A 127 4.39 4.55 -15.77
C GLY A 127 5.18 3.25 -16.03
N GLY A 128 4.55 2.25 -16.62
CA GLY A 128 5.13 0.92 -16.86
C GLY A 128 5.13 0.00 -15.63
N HIS A 129 4.48 0.43 -14.54
CA HIS A 129 4.38 -0.39 -13.32
C HIS A 129 3.20 -1.35 -13.38
N ASN A 130 3.45 -2.67 -13.45
CA ASN A 130 2.43 -3.70 -13.65
C ASN A 130 1.31 -3.68 -12.60
N GLY A 131 1.61 -3.39 -11.34
CA GLY A 131 0.61 -3.29 -10.28
C GLY A 131 -0.33 -2.10 -10.48
N ILE A 132 0.20 -0.95 -10.88
CA ILE A 132 -0.59 0.25 -11.18
C ILE A 132 -1.43 0.02 -12.43
N ALA A 133 -0.88 -0.59 -13.50
CA ALA A 133 -1.62 -0.96 -14.70
C ALA A 133 -2.80 -1.86 -14.37
N SER A 134 -2.58 -2.89 -13.56
CA SER A 134 -3.64 -3.79 -13.08
C SER A 134 -4.75 -3.04 -12.33
N ILE A 135 -4.40 -2.10 -11.44
CA ILE A 135 -5.38 -1.32 -10.68
C ILE A 135 -6.20 -0.44 -11.61
N ILE A 136 -5.56 0.28 -12.53
CA ILE A 136 -6.26 1.15 -13.50
C ILE A 136 -7.24 0.32 -14.36
N THR A 137 -6.82 -0.86 -14.82
CA THR A 137 -7.64 -1.77 -15.63
C THR A 137 -8.86 -2.27 -14.85
N GLU A 138 -8.65 -2.75 -13.62
CA GLU A 138 -9.72 -3.35 -12.81
C GLU A 138 -10.72 -2.33 -12.25
N LEU A 139 -10.25 -1.11 -11.94
CA LEU A 139 -11.10 -0.04 -11.43
C LEU A 139 -11.63 0.89 -12.52
N GLN A 140 -11.09 0.82 -13.75
CA GLN A 140 -11.38 1.72 -14.87
C GLN A 140 -11.27 3.21 -14.49
N ASN A 141 -10.40 3.51 -13.51
CA ASN A 141 -10.21 4.84 -12.96
C ASN A 141 -8.80 5.00 -12.39
N PRO A 142 -7.98 5.95 -12.88
CA PRO A 142 -6.64 6.19 -12.39
C PRO A 142 -6.56 7.10 -11.14
N ASN A 143 -7.69 7.65 -10.65
CA ASN A 143 -7.70 8.76 -9.69
C ASN A 143 -7.47 8.38 -8.21
N PHE A 144 -6.82 7.26 -7.95
CA PHE A 144 -6.34 6.93 -6.62
C PHE A 144 -5.05 7.67 -6.28
N ILE A 145 -4.78 7.82 -4.99
CA ILE A 145 -3.55 8.45 -4.47
C ILE A 145 -2.41 7.44 -4.55
N ARG A 146 -1.21 7.90 -4.88
CA ARG A 146 0.01 7.10 -4.97
C ARG A 146 1.10 7.70 -4.11
N LEU A 147 1.61 6.92 -3.16
CA LEU A 147 2.86 7.21 -2.47
C LEU A 147 3.96 6.45 -3.19
N ARG A 148 4.76 7.16 -3.98
CA ARG A 148 5.82 6.62 -4.82
C ARG A 148 7.13 6.63 -4.04
N CYS A 149 7.73 5.46 -3.84
CA CYS A 149 8.96 5.26 -3.08
C CYS A 149 10.13 5.03 -4.05
N GLY A 150 11.12 5.91 -4.03
CA GLY A 150 12.27 5.85 -4.91
C GLY A 150 13.13 4.61 -4.66
N ILE A 151 13.47 3.89 -5.74
CA ILE A 151 14.34 2.71 -5.69
C ILE A 151 15.61 2.87 -6.55
N SER A 152 15.84 4.06 -7.10
CA SER A 152 16.92 4.37 -8.06
C SER A 152 16.77 3.65 -9.40
N ARG A 153 17.67 3.98 -10.34
CA ARG A 153 17.68 3.43 -11.70
C ARG A 153 19.09 2.94 -12.05
N ASN A 154 19.50 1.84 -11.41
CA ASN A 154 20.83 1.25 -11.63
C ASN A 154 20.72 0.00 -12.51
N PHE A 155 20.18 0.16 -13.72
CA PHE A 155 20.00 -0.93 -14.68
C PHE A 155 20.13 -0.43 -16.11
N GLY A 156 20.55 -1.33 -17.01
CA GLY A 156 20.66 -1.10 -18.45
C GLY A 156 19.37 -1.38 -19.23
N PRO A 157 19.40 -1.20 -20.56
CA PRO A 157 18.29 -1.55 -21.42
C PRO A 157 17.90 -3.03 -21.29
N GLY A 158 16.61 -3.30 -21.05
CA GLY A 158 16.07 -4.66 -20.90
C GLY A 158 16.16 -5.27 -19.49
N GLU A 159 16.87 -4.65 -18.55
CA GLU A 159 17.13 -5.20 -17.21
C GLU A 159 16.12 -4.74 -16.13
N LEU A 160 15.12 -3.93 -16.49
CA LEU A 160 14.17 -3.37 -15.54
C LEU A 160 13.46 -4.45 -14.68
N ILE A 161 13.05 -5.56 -15.29
CA ILE A 161 12.34 -6.64 -14.58
C ILE A 161 13.25 -7.26 -13.53
N ASP A 162 14.47 -7.60 -13.89
CA ASP A 162 15.45 -8.20 -12.97
C ASP A 162 15.80 -7.22 -11.86
N TYR A 163 15.93 -5.93 -12.16
CA TYR A 163 16.22 -4.89 -11.19
C TYR A 163 15.12 -4.74 -10.14
N VAL A 164 13.85 -4.60 -10.54
CA VAL A 164 12.75 -4.44 -9.58
C VAL A 164 12.51 -5.72 -8.76
N LEU A 165 12.85 -6.88 -9.30
CA LEU A 165 12.78 -8.17 -8.60
C LEU A 165 14.07 -8.51 -7.82
N SER A 166 15.11 -7.68 -7.87
CA SER A 166 16.31 -7.84 -7.05
C SER A 166 16.11 -7.28 -5.64
N ASP A 167 16.86 -7.82 -4.69
CA ASP A 167 16.92 -7.31 -3.32
C ASP A 167 17.73 -6.02 -3.26
N PHE A 168 17.47 -5.20 -2.23
CA PHE A 168 18.36 -4.09 -1.88
C PHE A 168 19.69 -4.63 -1.37
N SER A 169 20.80 -3.97 -1.75
CA SER A 169 22.11 -4.33 -1.23
C SER A 169 22.26 -3.99 0.26
N PRO A 170 23.18 -4.65 0.98
CA PRO A 170 23.43 -4.32 2.39
C PRO A 170 23.70 -2.82 2.64
N GLU A 171 24.39 -2.16 1.71
CA GLU A 171 24.73 -0.74 1.78
C GLU A 171 23.50 0.16 1.61
N GLU A 172 22.47 -0.31 0.90
CA GLU A 172 21.21 0.41 0.68
C GLU A 172 20.25 0.30 1.86
N ILE A 173 20.34 -0.76 2.68
CA ILE A 173 19.38 -1.06 3.76
C ILE A 173 19.19 0.10 4.74
N PRO A 174 20.21 0.84 5.21
CA PRO A 174 19.99 1.98 6.10
C PRO A 174 19.10 3.05 5.47
N LEU A 175 19.28 3.34 4.16
CA LEU A 175 18.49 4.32 3.44
C LEU A 175 17.07 3.83 3.14
N VAL A 176 16.91 2.52 2.87
CA VAL A 176 15.60 1.87 2.72
C VAL A 176 14.79 1.97 4.03
N ASN A 177 15.42 1.70 5.16
CA ASN A 177 14.76 1.82 6.48
C ASN A 177 14.34 3.27 6.76
N ALA A 178 15.23 4.24 6.53
CA ALA A 178 14.89 5.66 6.67
C ALA A 178 13.73 6.07 5.75
N MET A 179 13.65 5.54 4.52
CA MET A 179 12.54 5.76 3.58
C MET A 179 11.24 5.12 4.08
N ARG A 180 11.28 3.93 4.66
CA ARG A 180 10.10 3.27 5.26
C ARG A 180 9.53 4.13 6.39
N ASP A 181 10.38 4.61 7.30
CA ASP A 181 9.97 5.49 8.39
C ASP A 181 9.40 6.81 7.88
N LYS A 182 10.00 7.38 6.85
CA LYS A 182 9.52 8.59 6.19
C LYS A 182 8.17 8.36 5.50
N ALA A 183 8.00 7.22 4.82
CA ALA A 183 6.74 6.87 4.19
C ALA A 183 5.62 6.69 5.22
N GLU A 184 5.88 6.04 6.34
CA GLU A 184 4.95 5.93 7.46
C GLU A 184 4.54 7.32 7.97
N ARG A 185 5.50 8.21 8.30
CA ARG A 185 5.18 9.59 8.69
C ARG A 185 4.33 10.31 7.64
N GLY A 186 4.66 10.13 6.35
CA GLY A 186 3.91 10.71 5.23
C GLY A 186 2.47 10.21 5.14
N ILE A 187 2.22 8.93 5.44
CA ILE A 187 0.87 8.35 5.48
C ILE A 187 0.06 9.00 6.60
N TYR A 188 0.59 9.08 7.82
CA TYR A 188 -0.12 9.72 8.93
C TYR A 188 -0.30 11.22 8.71
N TYR A 189 0.69 11.89 8.12
CA TYR A 189 0.55 13.30 7.74
C TYR A 189 -0.57 13.52 6.71
N LEU A 190 -0.73 12.58 5.75
CA LEU A 190 -1.86 12.60 4.81
C LEU A 190 -3.20 12.41 5.52
N ILE A 191 -3.28 11.46 6.44
CA ILE A 191 -4.52 11.17 7.20
C ILE A 191 -4.97 12.41 7.97
N GLU A 192 -4.05 13.09 8.63
CA GLU A 192 -4.33 14.26 9.48
C GLU A 192 -4.59 15.55 8.69
N ASN A 193 -3.86 15.77 7.60
CA ASN A 193 -3.84 17.07 6.91
C ASN A 193 -4.52 17.07 5.53
N GLY A 194 -4.94 15.90 5.05
CA GLY A 194 -5.52 15.74 3.73
C GLY A 194 -4.52 15.85 2.57
N LEU A 195 -4.98 15.48 1.37
CA LEU A 195 -4.10 15.29 0.20
C LEU A 195 -3.38 16.56 -0.25
N ALA A 196 -4.07 17.70 -0.30
CA ALA A 196 -3.46 18.92 -0.84
C ALA A 196 -2.23 19.37 -0.05
N ARG A 197 -2.36 19.43 1.29
CA ARG A 197 -1.26 19.79 2.18
C ARG A 197 -0.18 18.71 2.21
N ALA A 198 -0.57 17.46 2.34
CA ALA A 198 0.39 16.35 2.40
C ALA A 198 1.22 16.26 1.11
N SER A 199 0.61 16.39 -0.07
CA SER A 199 1.38 16.35 -1.32
C SER A 199 2.36 17.52 -1.43
N SER A 200 1.97 18.73 -1.02
CA SER A 200 2.88 19.88 -1.00
C SER A 200 4.09 19.65 -0.10
N ASP A 201 3.87 19.22 1.14
CA ASP A 201 4.93 19.14 2.14
C ASP A 201 5.82 17.90 1.97
N ILE A 202 5.24 16.75 1.62
CA ILE A 202 5.98 15.52 1.28
C ILE A 202 6.89 15.76 0.07
N ASN A 203 6.32 16.32 -1.01
CA ASN A 203 7.04 16.52 -2.26
C ASN A 203 8.14 17.59 -2.14
N ALA A 204 7.97 18.56 -1.24
CA ALA A 204 8.98 19.55 -0.88
C ALA A 204 9.99 19.05 0.16
N ASN A 205 9.90 17.78 0.60
CA ASN A 205 10.79 17.17 1.60
C ASN A 205 10.78 17.87 2.96
N LYS A 206 9.60 18.31 3.41
CA LYS A 206 9.43 19.04 4.70
C LYS A 206 9.03 18.13 5.87
N ILE A 207 8.83 16.83 5.61
CA ILE A 207 8.44 15.84 6.62
C ILE A 207 9.46 14.71 6.73
#